data_e1ed4ee3f07e4f729f397c2a13ba3ff0
#
_entry.id   e1ed4ee3f07e4f729f397c2a13ba3ff0
#
_cell.length_a   1.000
_cell.length_b   1.000
_cell.length_c   1.000
_cell.angle_alpha   90.00
_cell.angle_beta   90.00
_cell.angle_gamma   90.00
#
_symmetry.space_group_name_H-M   'P 1'
#
loop_
_entity.id
_entity.type
_entity.pdbx_description
1 polymer ?
#
loop_
_entity_poly.entity_id
_entity_poly.type
_entity_poly.pdbx_seq_one_letter_code
_entity_poly.pdbx_strand_id
1 'polypeptide(L)'
;MKCSRGGPVCAAALLALALTASPAPARPRQSGSNAARAATPAGGNAQNGRKAFIAHTCYTCHGYEAEGGVGLRLVGYSNTLDSFIAYVRQPRGVMPPAGANITAQEFLDIYTWVRSIAPSPDAKTIDLLKPDK
;
A
#
# COMPACT_ATOMS: atom_id res chain seq x y z
N MET A 1 -6.09 -68.90 -15.65
CA MET A 1 -5.92 -69.79 -16.82
C MET A 1 -5.55 -68.97 -18.03
N LYS A 2 -4.43 -69.38 -18.61
CA LYS A 2 -3.92 -69.21 -19.98
C LYS A 2 -3.47 -67.81 -20.45
N CYS A 3 -2.16 -67.76 -20.54
CA CYS A 3 -1.35 -66.94 -21.44
C CYS A 3 -1.69 -67.12 -22.91
N SER A 4 -1.47 -66.08 -23.71
CA SER A 4 -0.96 -66.21 -25.07
C SER A 4 -0.38 -64.83 -25.48
N ARG A 5 0.83 -64.68 -25.51
CA ARG A 5 1.95 -64.70 -26.49
C ARG A 5 1.61 -64.11 -27.84
N GLY A 6 2.34 -63.04 -28.20
CA GLY A 6 2.55 -62.57 -29.55
C GLY A 6 3.16 -61.16 -29.56
N GLY A 7 4.49 -61.04 -29.59
CA GLY A 7 5.19 -59.87 -30.06
C GLY A 7 5.32 -59.93 -31.60
N PRO A 8 6.14 -59.15 -32.27
CA PRO A 8 7.04 -58.09 -31.87
C PRO A 8 7.03 -56.87 -32.84
N VAL A 9 8.03 -56.05 -32.66
CA VAL A 9 8.75 -55.18 -33.62
C VAL A 9 8.26 -53.79 -33.95
N CYS A 10 9.10 -52.90 -33.50
CA CYS A 10 9.80 -51.84 -34.23
C CYS A 10 8.98 -50.69 -34.82
N ALA A 11 9.21 -49.55 -34.25
CA ALA A 11 9.90 -48.50 -35.03
C ALA A 11 10.20 -47.30 -34.10
N ALA A 12 11.48 -47.10 -33.89
CA ALA A 12 12.01 -45.89 -33.32
C ALA A 12 11.75 -44.73 -34.28
N ALA A 13 10.94 -43.76 -33.84
CA ALA A 13 10.88 -42.46 -34.48
C ALA A 13 11.37 -41.43 -33.48
N LEU A 14 12.67 -41.12 -33.58
CA LEU A 14 13.28 -39.97 -32.88
C LEU A 14 12.74 -38.69 -33.53
N LEU A 15 11.76 -38.06 -32.90
CA LEU A 15 11.39 -36.71 -33.21
C LEU A 15 12.24 -35.76 -32.37
N ALA A 16 13.25 -35.18 -32.99
CA ALA A 16 14.03 -34.10 -32.45
C ALA A 16 13.15 -32.85 -32.35
N LEU A 17 12.68 -32.53 -31.12
CA LEU A 17 12.03 -31.26 -30.85
C LEU A 17 13.14 -30.20 -30.73
N ALA A 18 13.30 -29.39 -31.78
CA ALA A 18 14.09 -28.19 -31.75
C ALA A 18 13.40 -27.17 -30.84
N LEU A 19 13.95 -26.97 -29.64
CA LEU A 19 13.58 -25.83 -28.78
C LEU A 19 14.07 -24.55 -29.44
N THR A 20 13.20 -23.83 -30.13
CA THR A 20 13.42 -22.45 -30.50
C THR A 20 13.24 -21.57 -29.29
N ALA A 21 14.33 -21.19 -28.65
CA ALA A 21 14.34 -20.17 -27.63
C ALA A 21 14.03 -18.81 -28.27
N SER A 22 12.79 -18.33 -28.11
CA SER A 22 12.43 -16.94 -28.46
C SER A 22 13.09 -15.99 -27.47
N PRO A 23 13.84 -14.98 -27.91
CA PRO A 23 14.33 -13.94 -27.01
C PRO A 23 13.14 -13.10 -26.54
N ALA A 24 12.95 -13.07 -25.21
CA ALA A 24 11.97 -12.20 -24.57
C ALA A 24 12.33 -10.72 -24.84
N PRO A 25 11.36 -9.85 -25.17
CA PRO A 25 11.63 -8.44 -25.35
C PRO A 25 12.09 -7.83 -24.01
N ALA A 26 13.26 -7.20 -24.05
CA ALA A 26 13.82 -6.47 -22.93
C ALA A 26 12.86 -5.34 -22.54
N ARG A 27 12.28 -5.43 -21.33
CA ARG A 27 11.51 -4.33 -20.75
C ARG A 27 12.42 -3.14 -20.50
N PRO A 28 12.07 -1.94 -20.96
CA PRO A 28 12.83 -0.75 -20.62
C PRO A 28 12.85 -0.57 -19.10
N ARG A 29 14.06 -0.51 -18.53
CA ARG A 29 14.28 -0.06 -17.16
C ARG A 29 13.81 1.38 -17.06
N GLN A 30 12.68 1.61 -16.41
CA GLN A 30 12.29 2.94 -15.99
C GLN A 30 13.23 3.36 -14.86
N SER A 31 14.26 4.10 -15.24
CA SER A 31 15.10 4.82 -14.29
C SER A 31 14.31 6.04 -13.84
N GLY A 32 13.46 5.85 -12.85
CA GLY A 32 12.73 6.91 -12.18
C GLY A 32 13.46 7.27 -10.90
N SER A 33 14.00 8.45 -10.86
CA SER A 33 14.49 9.11 -9.66
C SER A 33 13.38 9.19 -8.60
N ASN A 34 13.40 8.27 -7.65
CA ASN A 34 12.54 8.31 -6.48
C ASN A 34 13.34 8.79 -5.28
N ALA A 35 13.21 10.09 -5.00
CA ALA A 35 13.24 10.55 -3.63
C ALA A 35 12.31 9.62 -2.81
N ALA A 36 12.81 9.09 -1.70
CA ALA A 36 12.20 8.05 -0.90
C ALA A 36 10.80 8.43 -0.40
N ARG A 37 9.81 8.27 -1.25
CA ARG A 37 8.41 8.18 -0.86
C ARG A 37 8.24 6.76 -0.36
N ALA A 38 8.17 6.59 0.96
CA ALA A 38 7.96 5.29 1.56
C ALA A 38 6.80 4.60 0.83
N ALA A 39 7.09 3.45 0.24
CA ALA A 39 6.13 2.74 -0.61
C ALA A 39 4.81 2.54 0.13
N THR A 40 3.73 3.05 -0.45
CA THR A 40 2.38 2.71 -0.01
C THR A 40 2.21 1.20 -0.20
N PRO A 41 1.73 0.45 0.81
CA PRO A 41 1.50 -0.97 0.65
C PRO A 41 0.62 -1.24 -0.57
N ALA A 42 0.99 -2.22 -1.38
CA ALA A 42 0.20 -2.61 -2.54
C ALA A 42 -1.20 -3.04 -2.08
N GLY A 43 -2.25 -2.46 -2.67
CA GLY A 43 -3.64 -2.84 -2.41
C GLY A 43 -4.46 -1.86 -1.55
N GLY A 44 -3.88 -0.81 -0.97
CA GLY A 44 -4.65 0.22 -0.26
C GLY A 44 -5.29 1.24 -1.21
N ASN A 45 -6.51 1.68 -0.88
CA ASN A 45 -7.26 2.68 -1.61
C ASN A 45 -7.44 3.95 -0.78
N ALA A 46 -6.82 5.06 -1.19
CA ALA A 46 -6.86 6.31 -0.45
C ALA A 46 -8.27 6.92 -0.34
N GLN A 47 -9.11 6.77 -1.36
CA GLN A 47 -10.49 7.30 -1.32
C GLN A 47 -11.35 6.53 -0.30
N ASN A 48 -11.21 5.21 -0.26
CA ASN A 48 -11.86 4.39 0.75
C ASN A 48 -11.30 4.68 2.14
N GLY A 49 -10.00 4.92 2.24
CA GLY A 49 -9.33 5.30 3.49
C GLY A 49 -9.89 6.59 4.08
N ARG A 50 -10.12 7.61 3.25
CA ARG A 50 -10.78 8.85 3.70
C ARG A 50 -12.20 8.60 4.20
N LYS A 51 -12.97 7.78 3.48
CA LYS A 51 -14.33 7.39 3.91
C LYS A 51 -14.31 6.64 5.24
N ALA A 52 -13.43 5.66 5.39
CA ALA A 52 -13.28 4.90 6.62
C ALA A 52 -12.83 5.79 7.79
N PHE A 53 -11.89 6.71 7.57
CA PHE A 53 -11.45 7.68 8.58
C PHE A 53 -12.61 8.54 9.11
N ILE A 54 -13.49 8.98 8.23
CA ILE A 54 -14.71 9.72 8.60
C ILE A 54 -15.71 8.81 9.31
N ALA A 55 -15.96 7.61 8.77
CA ALA A 55 -16.94 6.65 9.33
C ALA A 55 -16.56 6.21 10.75
N HIS A 56 -15.27 6.03 11.03
CA HIS A 56 -14.76 5.69 12.35
C HIS A 56 -14.49 6.92 13.24
N THR A 57 -14.98 8.09 12.86
CA THR A 57 -14.92 9.34 13.64
C THR A 57 -13.51 9.83 14.00
N CYS A 58 -12.47 9.37 13.31
CA CYS A 58 -11.09 9.78 13.54
C CYS A 58 -10.91 11.31 13.37
N TYR A 59 -11.70 11.90 12.47
CA TYR A 59 -11.68 13.33 12.17
C TYR A 59 -11.98 14.23 13.37
N THR A 60 -12.72 13.75 14.36
CA THR A 60 -13.09 14.55 15.54
C THR A 60 -11.88 15.03 16.33
N CYS A 61 -10.80 14.28 16.28
CA CYS A 61 -9.55 14.63 16.95
C CYS A 61 -8.45 15.01 15.96
N HIS A 62 -8.40 14.35 14.79
CA HIS A 62 -7.30 14.51 13.84
C HIS A 62 -7.60 15.49 12.70
N GLY A 63 -8.79 16.09 12.65
CA GLY A 63 -9.22 16.97 11.56
C GLY A 63 -9.71 16.21 10.33
N TYR A 64 -10.53 16.87 9.49
CA TYR A 64 -11.17 16.25 8.31
C TYR A 64 -10.19 15.83 7.22
N GLU A 65 -9.07 16.51 7.14
CA GLU A 65 -7.97 16.21 6.22
C GLU A 65 -6.73 15.71 6.98
N ALA A 66 -6.94 15.14 8.16
CA ALA A 66 -5.87 14.62 9.02
C ALA A 66 -4.81 15.67 9.39
N GLU A 67 -5.18 16.93 9.32
CA GLU A 67 -4.32 18.10 9.59
C GLU A 67 -3.98 18.29 11.07
N GLY A 68 -4.66 17.55 11.95
CA GLY A 68 -4.51 17.66 13.38
C GLY A 68 -5.64 18.45 14.03
N GLY A 69 -5.59 18.52 15.35
CA GLY A 69 -6.53 19.18 16.22
C GLY A 69 -6.13 18.90 17.66
N VAL A 70 -7.03 18.35 18.46
CA VAL A 70 -6.65 17.80 19.79
C VAL A 70 -5.80 16.54 19.65
N GLY A 71 -5.92 15.84 18.52
CA GLY A 71 -5.06 14.73 18.12
C GLY A 71 -3.90 15.20 17.23
N LEU A 72 -2.89 14.34 17.13
CA LEU A 72 -1.73 14.62 16.30
C LEU A 72 -2.11 14.78 14.82
N ARG A 73 -1.38 15.66 14.13
CA ARG A 73 -1.36 15.72 12.68
C ARG A 73 -0.87 14.40 12.09
N LEU A 74 -1.63 13.84 11.14
CA LEU A 74 -1.29 12.58 10.49
C LEU A 74 -0.74 12.77 9.07
N VAL A 75 -0.83 13.98 8.53
CA VAL A 75 -0.26 14.32 7.22
C VAL A 75 1.24 14.06 7.21
N GLY A 76 1.70 13.29 6.24
CA GLY A 76 3.10 12.90 6.15
C GLY A 76 3.52 11.80 7.12
N TYR A 77 2.57 11.05 7.67
CA TYR A 77 2.84 9.92 8.56
C TYR A 77 3.86 8.95 7.96
N SER A 78 4.95 8.70 8.67
CA SER A 78 6.11 7.98 8.15
C SER A 78 6.32 6.58 8.70
N ASN A 79 5.66 6.22 9.82
CA ASN A 79 5.81 4.90 10.41
C ASN A 79 5.20 3.80 9.54
N THR A 80 5.50 2.54 9.85
CA THR A 80 4.99 1.39 9.12
C THR A 80 3.49 1.16 9.37
N LEU A 81 2.84 0.41 8.48
CA LEU A 81 1.45 0.00 8.63
C LEU A 81 1.22 -0.76 9.94
N ASP A 82 2.11 -1.70 10.27
CA ASP A 82 1.99 -2.50 11.49
C ASP A 82 2.05 -1.61 12.75
N SER A 83 2.97 -0.63 12.77
CA SER A 83 3.05 0.35 13.87
C SER A 83 1.81 1.22 13.95
N PHE A 84 1.24 1.60 12.81
CA PHE A 84 -0.01 2.34 12.74
C PHE A 84 -1.16 1.55 13.35
N ILE A 85 -1.36 0.30 12.92
CA ILE A 85 -2.41 -0.58 13.43
C ILE A 85 -2.24 -0.83 14.93
N ALA A 86 -1.02 -1.16 15.35
CA ALA A 86 -0.73 -1.41 16.76
C ALA A 86 -1.05 -0.20 17.63
N TYR A 87 -0.69 1.00 17.18
CA TYR A 87 -0.96 2.23 17.91
C TYR A 87 -2.46 2.55 17.98
N VAL A 88 -3.21 2.41 16.88
CA VAL A 88 -4.65 2.69 16.85
C VAL A 88 -5.43 1.71 17.75
N ARG A 89 -4.97 0.47 17.83
CA ARG A 89 -5.58 -0.55 18.70
C ARG A 89 -5.24 -0.36 20.18
N GLN A 90 -4.03 0.10 20.48
CA GLN A 90 -3.54 0.33 21.84
C GLN A 90 -2.83 1.70 21.92
N PRO A 91 -3.58 2.79 21.83
CA PRO A 91 -3.02 4.12 21.84
C PRO A 91 -2.50 4.49 23.21
N ARG A 92 -1.61 5.50 23.22
CA ARG A 92 -1.12 6.13 24.44
C ARG A 92 -1.75 7.51 24.57
N GLY A 93 -1.98 7.94 25.82
CA GLY A 93 -2.52 9.27 26.08
C GLY A 93 -4.04 9.33 25.95
N VAL A 94 -4.55 10.41 25.38
CA VAL A 94 -5.99 10.72 25.33
C VAL A 94 -6.74 10.12 24.14
N MET A 95 -6.06 9.51 23.21
CA MET A 95 -6.70 8.83 22.08
C MET A 95 -7.45 7.60 22.59
N PRO A 96 -8.76 7.46 22.36
CA PRO A 96 -9.48 6.25 22.73
C PRO A 96 -9.02 5.06 21.87
N PRO A 97 -8.97 3.84 22.44
CA PRO A 97 -8.73 2.65 21.64
C PRO A 97 -9.77 2.54 20.51
N ALA A 98 -9.30 2.53 19.29
CA ALA A 98 -10.12 2.27 18.13
C ALA A 98 -9.58 1.03 17.42
N GLY A 99 -10.42 0.28 16.75
CA GLY A 99 -9.91 -0.81 15.95
C GLY A 99 -10.57 -2.16 16.19
N ALA A 100 -11.41 -2.31 17.21
CA ALA A 100 -12.24 -3.51 17.33
C ALA A 100 -13.17 -3.69 16.12
N ASN A 101 -13.64 -2.58 15.55
CA ASN A 101 -14.58 -2.54 14.43
C ASN A 101 -13.94 -2.10 13.10
N ILE A 102 -12.61 -1.91 13.06
CA ILE A 102 -11.88 -1.52 11.85
C ILE A 102 -11.27 -2.78 11.25
N THR A 103 -11.65 -3.09 10.02
CA THR A 103 -11.11 -4.23 9.29
C THR A 103 -9.66 -4.01 8.88
N ALA A 104 -8.94 -5.09 8.56
CA ALA A 104 -7.56 -4.99 8.07
C ALA A 104 -7.46 -4.17 6.77
N GLN A 105 -8.47 -4.28 5.90
CA GLN A 105 -8.51 -3.52 4.66
C GLN A 105 -8.74 -2.02 4.94
N GLU A 106 -9.65 -1.66 5.84
CA GLU A 106 -9.86 -0.26 6.21
C GLU A 106 -8.62 0.36 6.86
N PHE A 107 -7.88 -0.38 7.69
CA PHE A 107 -6.59 0.08 8.20
C PHE A 107 -5.61 0.37 7.08
N LEU A 108 -5.48 -0.53 6.13
CA LEU A 108 -4.62 -0.36 4.97
C LEU A 108 -5.04 0.86 4.14
N ASP A 109 -6.34 1.02 3.91
CA ASP A 109 -6.90 2.13 3.15
C ASP A 109 -6.68 3.48 3.86
N ILE A 110 -6.96 3.56 5.18
CA ILE A 110 -6.71 4.76 5.99
C ILE A 110 -5.22 5.11 5.98
N TYR A 111 -4.35 4.12 6.19
CA TYR A 111 -2.91 4.31 6.15
C TYR A 111 -2.45 4.83 4.78
N THR A 112 -2.99 4.26 3.70
CA THR A 112 -2.73 4.72 2.33
C THR A 112 -3.16 6.16 2.12
N TRP A 113 -4.34 6.52 2.63
CA TRP A 113 -4.85 7.88 2.52
C TRP A 113 -3.98 8.89 3.28
N VAL A 114 -3.71 8.69 4.57
CA VAL A 114 -2.92 9.67 5.36
C VAL A 114 -1.53 9.89 4.79
N ARG A 115 -0.95 8.90 4.14
CA ARG A 115 0.34 9.00 3.45
C ARG A 115 0.26 9.67 2.08
N SER A 116 -0.91 9.67 1.46
CA SER A 116 -1.14 10.33 0.16
C SER A 116 -1.37 11.82 0.30
N ILE A 117 -1.70 12.30 1.50
CA ILE A 117 -1.97 13.73 1.74
C ILE A 117 -0.65 14.51 1.62
N ALA A 118 -0.65 15.47 0.71
CA ALA A 118 0.51 16.35 0.56
C ALA A 118 0.71 17.21 1.82
N PRO A 119 1.94 17.39 2.29
CA PRO A 119 2.21 18.33 3.38
C PRO A 119 1.80 19.75 2.98
N SER A 120 1.29 20.52 3.94
CA SER A 120 1.01 21.94 3.71
C SER A 120 2.29 22.67 3.30
N PRO A 121 2.20 23.69 2.44
CA PRO A 121 3.33 24.52 2.11
C PRO A 121 3.93 25.14 3.38
N ASP A 122 5.24 25.39 3.35
CA ASP A 122 5.90 26.10 4.44
C ASP A 122 5.26 27.50 4.59
N ALA A 123 4.91 27.88 5.81
CA ALA A 123 4.31 29.18 6.10
C ALA A 123 5.15 30.35 5.54
N LYS A 124 6.47 30.20 5.46
CA LYS A 124 7.38 31.20 4.86
C LYS A 124 7.17 31.38 3.35
N THR A 125 6.57 30.41 2.68
CA THR A 125 6.28 30.49 1.24
C THR A 125 4.93 31.13 0.93
N ILE A 126 4.11 31.38 1.96
CA ILE A 126 2.80 32.00 1.84
C ILE A 126 2.94 33.49 2.03
N ASP A 127 2.74 34.28 0.97
CA ASP A 127 2.96 35.73 1.02
C ASP A 127 2.13 36.45 2.08
N LEU A 128 0.90 35.99 2.31
CA LEU A 128 0.00 36.55 3.32
C LEU A 128 0.44 36.31 4.77
N LEU A 129 1.37 35.39 5.00
CA LEU A 129 1.90 35.09 6.34
C LEU A 129 3.29 35.69 6.57
N LYS A 130 3.82 36.42 5.61
CA LYS A 130 5.08 37.15 5.81
C LYS A 130 4.83 38.36 6.69
N PRO A 131 5.66 38.61 7.73
CA PRO A 131 5.54 39.79 8.53
C PRO A 131 5.75 41.03 7.63
N ASP A 132 4.89 42.03 7.81
CA ASP A 132 5.07 43.34 7.18
C ASP A 132 6.45 43.90 7.57
N LYS A 133 7.17 44.45 6.60
CA LYS A 133 8.48 45.04 6.82
C LYS A 133 8.33 46.44 7.39
#